data_1c64c20ae340a8ee6d31c32e7d720c17
#
_entry.id   1c64c20ae340a8ee6d31c32e7d720c17
#
_cell.length_a   1.000
_cell.length_b   1.000
_cell.length_c   1.000
_cell.angle_alpha   90.00
_cell.angle_beta   90.00
_cell.angle_gamma   90.00
#
_symmetry.space_group_name_H-M   'P 1'
#
loop_
_entity.id
_entity.type
_entity.pdbx_description
1 polymer ?
#
loop_
_entity_poly.entity_id
_entity_poly.type
_entity_poly.pdbx_seq_one_letter_code
_entity_poly.pdbx_strand_id
1 'polypeptide(L)'
;MAEVEKVRAAVLRFAKWLDRFGETSYDHQSFFAGDLGRGAKALYYKKPLLGTLAVAPMIFSEAFIPSARQLFWKPQRFPIADAHYAMGFAFLSQTLDNTQYYLRAVHFLKVLKESRCPNYAQYCWGYPFNWETRRGTMREGTPLITTVPYVYEAFLQVYQIDGGEE
;
A
#
# COMPACT_ATOMS: atom_id res chain seq x y z
N MET A 1 25.72 -4.61 -20.06
CA MET A 1 24.90 -5.83 -20.28
C MET A 1 24.68 -6.62 -19.01
N ALA A 2 25.72 -7.07 -18.28
CA ALA A 2 25.54 -7.90 -17.07
C ALA A 2 24.68 -7.27 -15.95
N GLU A 3 24.70 -5.96 -15.79
CA GLU A 3 23.93 -5.24 -14.77
C GLU A 3 22.43 -5.19 -15.12
N VAL A 4 22.11 -4.93 -16.37
CA VAL A 4 20.72 -4.96 -16.88
C VAL A 4 20.08 -6.32 -16.67
N GLU A 5 20.81 -7.39 -16.95
CA GLU A 5 20.30 -8.76 -16.72
C GLU A 5 20.10 -9.07 -15.23
N LYS A 6 20.93 -8.53 -14.34
CA LYS A 6 20.72 -8.68 -12.89
C LYS A 6 19.45 -7.97 -12.43
N VAL A 7 19.21 -6.73 -12.90
CA VAL A 7 17.99 -5.98 -12.60
C VAL A 7 16.77 -6.72 -13.12
N ARG A 8 16.80 -7.15 -14.39
CA ARG A 8 15.72 -7.93 -14.99
C ARG A 8 15.39 -9.19 -14.19
N ALA A 9 16.42 -9.96 -13.81
CA ALA A 9 16.25 -11.17 -13.00
C ALA A 9 15.66 -10.85 -11.61
N ALA A 10 16.04 -9.72 -10.99
CA ALA A 10 15.48 -9.29 -9.70
C ALA A 10 13.99 -8.94 -9.82
N VAL A 11 13.61 -8.19 -10.86
CA VAL A 11 12.21 -7.80 -11.10
C VAL A 11 11.33 -9.02 -11.39
N LEU A 12 11.80 -9.95 -12.20
CA LEU A 12 11.07 -11.19 -12.50
C LEU A 12 10.93 -12.09 -11.25
N ARG A 13 11.95 -12.12 -10.38
CA ARG A 13 11.83 -12.82 -9.08
C ARG A 13 10.78 -12.14 -8.18
N PHE A 14 10.73 -10.82 -8.17
CA PHE A 14 9.71 -10.07 -7.42
C PHE A 14 8.30 -10.36 -7.93
N ALA A 15 8.09 -10.36 -9.26
CA ALA A 15 6.80 -10.70 -9.85
C ALA A 15 6.31 -12.11 -9.43
N LYS A 16 7.21 -13.11 -9.49
CA LYS A 16 6.93 -14.48 -9.01
C LYS A 16 6.68 -14.54 -7.49
N TRP A 17 7.40 -13.72 -6.73
CA TRP A 17 7.17 -13.63 -5.29
C TRP A 17 5.78 -13.07 -4.99
N LEU A 18 5.37 -12.01 -5.67
CA LEU A 18 4.04 -11.42 -5.53
C LEU A 18 2.92 -12.43 -5.84
N ASP A 19 3.09 -13.27 -6.88
CA ASP A 19 2.16 -14.35 -7.21
C ASP A 19 2.02 -15.39 -6.08
N ARG A 20 3.11 -15.64 -5.38
CA ARG A 20 3.16 -16.68 -4.34
C ARG A 20 2.67 -16.16 -2.98
N PHE A 21 3.02 -14.94 -2.60
CA PHE A 21 2.74 -14.37 -1.27
C PHE A 21 1.48 -13.53 -1.21
N GLY A 22 0.92 -13.15 -2.37
CA GLY A 22 -0.28 -12.34 -2.49
C GLY A 22 0.01 -10.84 -2.47
N GLU A 23 -1.07 -10.07 -2.62
CA GLU A 23 -1.04 -8.64 -2.90
C GLU A 23 -1.34 -7.79 -1.64
N THR A 24 -1.43 -8.43 -0.48
CA THR A 24 -1.62 -7.75 0.81
C THR A 24 -0.31 -7.64 1.55
N SER A 25 -0.16 -6.58 2.32
CA SER A 25 1.05 -6.33 3.10
C SER A 25 0.75 -5.69 4.45
N TYR A 26 1.78 -5.54 5.27
CA TYR A 26 1.76 -4.75 6.47
C TYR A 26 2.47 -3.42 6.23
N ASP A 27 1.89 -2.35 6.75
CA ASP A 27 2.55 -1.05 6.88
C ASP A 27 3.28 -0.97 8.23
N HIS A 28 4.24 -0.06 8.34
CA HIS A 28 4.92 0.23 9.62
C HIS A 28 3.95 0.78 10.68
N GLN A 29 2.74 1.25 10.31
CA GLN A 29 1.69 1.66 11.23
C GLN A 29 0.78 0.50 11.64
N SER A 30 1.00 -0.73 11.16
CA SER A 30 0.10 -1.86 11.43
C SER A 30 -0.09 -2.15 12.91
N PHE A 31 0.93 -1.94 13.76
CA PHE A 31 0.79 -2.02 15.22
C PHE A 31 -0.22 -1.01 15.79
N PHE A 32 -0.41 0.11 15.11
CA PHE A 32 -1.28 1.21 15.54
C PHE A 32 -2.61 1.27 14.77
N ALA A 33 -2.87 0.35 13.86
CA ALA A 33 -4.11 0.32 13.10
C ALA A 33 -5.31 -0.20 13.93
N GLY A 34 -5.07 -1.15 14.84
CA GLY A 34 -6.07 -1.68 15.74
C GLY A 34 -6.40 -0.74 16.92
N ASP A 35 -7.49 -1.01 17.63
CA ASP A 35 -7.99 -0.15 18.71
C ASP A 35 -6.99 0.05 19.85
N LEU A 36 -6.30 -1.01 20.25
CA LEU A 36 -5.27 -0.97 21.28
C LEU A 36 -4.10 -0.04 20.88
N GLY A 37 -3.59 -0.22 19.68
CA GLY A 37 -2.48 0.59 19.16
C GLY A 37 -2.88 2.05 18.96
N ARG A 38 -4.09 2.31 18.43
CA ARG A 38 -4.63 3.68 18.31
C ARG A 38 -4.79 4.34 19.68
N GLY A 39 -5.32 3.61 20.67
CA GLY A 39 -5.44 4.09 22.04
C GLY A 39 -4.09 4.46 22.66
N ALA A 40 -3.08 3.62 22.51
CA ALA A 40 -1.70 3.88 22.96
C ALA A 40 -1.10 5.11 22.27
N LYS A 41 -1.30 5.25 20.95
CA LYS A 41 -0.83 6.38 20.16
C LYS A 41 -1.57 7.69 20.52
N ALA A 42 -2.88 7.64 20.75
CA ALA A 42 -3.65 8.77 21.22
C ALA A 42 -3.20 9.23 22.62
N LEU A 43 -2.90 8.28 23.51
CA LEU A 43 -2.34 8.57 24.83
C LEU A 43 -0.95 9.24 24.70
N TYR A 44 -0.10 8.78 23.80
CA TYR A 44 1.20 9.37 23.52
C TYR A 44 1.07 10.85 23.10
N TYR A 45 0.09 11.19 22.26
CA TYR A 45 -0.11 12.57 21.84
C TYR A 45 -0.68 13.47 22.96
N LYS A 46 -1.48 12.90 23.87
CA LYS A 46 -2.10 13.65 24.97
C LYS A 46 -1.22 13.76 26.22
N LYS A 47 -0.52 12.68 26.57
CA LYS A 47 0.30 12.53 27.78
C LYS A 47 1.61 11.82 27.41
N PRO A 48 2.66 12.54 26.92
CA PRO A 48 3.84 11.93 26.32
C PRO A 48 4.54 10.89 27.21
N LEU A 49 4.71 11.15 28.49
CA LEU A 49 5.40 10.22 29.42
C LEU A 49 4.65 8.88 29.52
N LEU A 50 3.36 8.90 29.82
CA LEU A 50 2.55 7.69 29.91
C LEU A 50 2.36 7.03 28.53
N GLY A 51 2.19 7.83 27.49
CA GLY A 51 2.06 7.35 26.13
C GLY A 51 3.33 6.69 25.63
N THR A 52 4.52 7.19 25.99
CA THR A 52 5.79 6.52 25.65
C THR A 52 5.82 5.10 26.22
N LEU A 53 5.44 4.91 27.48
CA LEU A 53 5.35 3.57 28.06
C LEU A 53 4.33 2.68 27.33
N ALA A 54 3.21 3.24 26.89
CA ALA A 54 2.18 2.48 26.17
C ALA A 54 2.61 2.09 24.75
N VAL A 55 3.35 2.94 24.03
CA VAL A 55 3.80 2.64 22.65
C VAL A 55 5.14 1.90 22.59
N ALA A 56 5.96 1.97 23.64
CA ALA A 56 7.31 1.37 23.66
C ALA A 56 7.31 -0.13 23.30
N PRO A 57 6.41 -0.99 23.83
CA PRO A 57 6.38 -2.41 23.46
C PRO A 57 6.10 -2.62 21.98
N MET A 58 5.27 -1.78 21.36
CA MET A 58 4.92 -1.86 19.94
C MET A 58 6.11 -1.45 19.07
N ILE A 59 6.80 -0.36 19.44
CA ILE A 59 8.02 0.10 18.75
C ILE A 59 9.13 -0.94 18.87
N PHE A 60 9.31 -1.52 20.07
CA PHE A 60 10.27 -2.59 20.29
C PHE A 60 9.97 -3.82 19.43
N SER A 61 8.70 -4.23 19.41
CA SER A 61 8.25 -5.35 18.57
C SER A 61 8.48 -5.08 17.08
N GLU A 62 8.22 -3.86 16.61
CA GLU A 62 8.49 -3.46 15.23
C GLU A 62 9.97 -3.57 14.87
N ALA A 63 10.84 -3.13 15.78
CA ALA A 63 12.29 -3.10 15.55
C ALA A 63 12.93 -4.50 15.59
N PHE A 64 12.50 -5.37 16.50
CA PHE A 64 13.16 -6.62 16.79
C PHE A 64 12.36 -7.88 16.43
N ILE A 65 11.04 -7.79 16.39
CA ILE A 65 10.14 -8.93 16.13
C ILE A 65 9.03 -8.47 15.14
N PRO A 66 9.37 -8.11 13.89
CA PRO A 66 8.38 -7.57 12.96
C PRO A 66 7.25 -8.54 12.63
N SER A 67 7.44 -9.86 12.79
CA SER A 67 6.38 -10.86 12.64
C SER A 67 5.26 -10.72 13.68
N ALA A 68 5.51 -10.07 14.82
CA ALA A 68 4.50 -9.80 15.84
C ALA A 68 3.35 -8.88 15.33
N ARG A 69 3.52 -8.20 14.20
CA ARG A 69 2.44 -7.43 13.54
C ARG A 69 1.19 -8.28 13.33
N GLN A 70 1.36 -9.56 13.01
CA GLN A 70 0.26 -10.50 12.77
C GLN A 70 -0.67 -10.66 13.98
N LEU A 71 -0.17 -10.39 15.20
CA LEU A 71 -0.97 -10.44 16.42
C LEU A 71 -1.85 -9.20 16.60
N PHE A 72 -1.49 -8.08 15.98
CA PHE A 72 -2.15 -6.80 16.16
C PHE A 72 -3.06 -6.43 15.00
N TRP A 73 -2.72 -6.83 13.77
CA TRP A 73 -3.47 -6.45 12.59
C TRP A 73 -3.35 -7.47 11.45
N LYS A 74 -4.34 -7.48 10.57
CA LYS A 74 -4.32 -8.30 9.35
C LYS A 74 -3.51 -7.60 8.26
N PRO A 75 -2.85 -8.35 7.36
CA PRO A 75 -2.30 -7.76 6.14
C PRO A 75 -3.44 -7.19 5.29
N GLN A 76 -3.21 -6.03 4.69
CA GLN A 76 -4.21 -5.30 3.91
C GLN A 76 -3.67 -4.89 2.55
N ARG A 77 -4.56 -4.54 1.65
CA ARG A 77 -4.21 -3.88 0.40
C ARG A 77 -4.00 -2.39 0.66
N PHE A 78 -2.96 -1.86 0.07
CA PHE A 78 -2.68 -0.43 0.12
C PHE A 78 -2.81 0.14 -1.30
N PRO A 79 -3.70 1.11 -1.55
CA PRO A 79 -3.88 1.67 -2.89
C PRO A 79 -2.59 2.21 -3.50
N ILE A 80 -1.68 2.75 -2.68
CA ILE A 80 -0.37 3.20 -3.16
C ILE A 80 0.50 2.03 -3.65
N ALA A 81 0.45 0.86 -3.00
CA ALA A 81 1.17 -0.34 -3.44
C ALA A 81 0.55 -0.89 -4.73
N ASP A 82 -0.78 -0.99 -4.80
CA ASP A 82 -1.50 -1.43 -5.99
C ASP A 82 -1.19 -0.51 -7.21
N ALA A 83 -1.11 0.80 -7.00
CA ALA A 83 -0.71 1.75 -8.03
C ALA A 83 0.72 1.49 -8.54
N HIS A 84 1.69 1.29 -7.63
CA HIS A 84 3.05 0.95 -8.02
C HIS A 84 3.15 -0.41 -8.72
N TYR A 85 2.35 -1.40 -8.32
CA TYR A 85 2.29 -2.68 -9.02
C TYR A 85 1.71 -2.52 -10.43
N ALA A 86 0.62 -1.75 -10.58
CA ALA A 86 0.06 -1.46 -11.89
C ALA A 86 1.11 -0.82 -12.82
N MET A 87 1.79 0.23 -12.37
CA MET A 87 2.85 0.90 -13.12
C MET A 87 4.00 -0.05 -13.46
N GLY A 88 4.47 -0.82 -12.48
CA GLY A 88 5.55 -1.79 -12.68
C GLY A 88 5.21 -2.85 -13.71
N PHE A 89 3.99 -3.40 -13.68
CA PHE A 89 3.53 -4.37 -14.67
C PHE A 89 3.27 -3.75 -16.04
N ALA A 90 2.82 -2.50 -16.11
CA ALA A 90 2.73 -1.76 -17.37
C ALA A 90 4.11 -1.60 -18.04
N PHE A 91 5.14 -1.20 -17.30
CA PHE A 91 6.51 -1.15 -17.81
C PHE A 91 7.05 -2.53 -18.23
N LEU A 92 6.76 -3.57 -17.46
CA LEU A 92 7.18 -4.94 -17.82
C LEU A 92 6.52 -5.41 -19.10
N SER A 93 5.24 -5.10 -19.32
CA SER A 93 4.53 -5.50 -20.54
C SER A 93 5.17 -4.89 -21.78
N GLN A 94 5.53 -3.60 -21.73
CA GLN A 94 6.20 -2.90 -22.81
C GLN A 94 7.64 -3.39 -23.02
N THR A 95 8.40 -3.55 -21.92
CA THR A 95 9.83 -3.93 -22.01
C THR A 95 10.05 -5.36 -22.48
N LEU A 96 9.12 -6.26 -22.14
CA LEU A 96 9.24 -7.69 -22.45
C LEU A 96 8.30 -8.15 -23.55
N ASP A 97 7.52 -7.22 -24.12
CA ASP A 97 6.47 -7.49 -25.13
C ASP A 97 5.57 -8.67 -24.69
N ASN A 98 5.02 -8.58 -23.48
CA ASN A 98 4.28 -9.67 -22.87
C ASN A 98 2.92 -9.20 -22.32
N THR A 99 1.87 -9.60 -23.02
CA THR A 99 0.48 -9.27 -22.68
C THR A 99 0.06 -9.74 -21.27
N GLN A 100 0.66 -10.80 -20.72
CA GLN A 100 0.33 -11.26 -19.37
C GLN A 100 0.65 -10.20 -18.31
N TYR A 101 1.71 -9.42 -18.50
CA TYR A 101 2.01 -8.30 -17.59
C TYR A 101 1.06 -7.13 -17.76
N TYR A 102 0.60 -6.87 -18.98
CA TYR A 102 -0.47 -5.90 -19.22
C TYR A 102 -1.76 -6.29 -18.48
N LEU A 103 -2.21 -7.54 -18.61
CA LEU A 103 -3.39 -8.04 -17.90
C LEU A 103 -3.25 -7.91 -16.36
N ARG A 104 -2.03 -8.06 -15.84
CA ARG A 104 -1.76 -7.82 -14.42
C ARG A 104 -1.85 -6.34 -14.05
N ALA A 105 -1.36 -5.44 -14.89
CA ALA A 105 -1.53 -4.00 -14.68
C ALA A 105 -3.02 -3.64 -14.62
N VAL A 106 -3.82 -4.11 -15.57
CA VAL A 106 -5.28 -3.92 -15.60
C VAL A 106 -5.96 -4.51 -14.35
N HIS A 107 -5.52 -5.69 -13.88
CA HIS A 107 -6.03 -6.26 -12.63
C HIS A 107 -5.88 -5.26 -11.45
N PHE A 108 -4.70 -4.67 -11.28
CA PHE A 108 -4.49 -3.69 -10.21
C PHE A 108 -5.31 -2.41 -10.39
N LEU A 109 -5.55 -1.96 -11.63
CA LEU A 109 -6.46 -0.84 -11.87
C LEU A 109 -7.90 -1.16 -11.49
N LYS A 110 -8.39 -2.38 -11.76
CA LYS A 110 -9.73 -2.84 -11.33
C LYS A 110 -9.83 -2.81 -9.80
N VAL A 111 -8.83 -3.34 -9.11
CA VAL A 111 -8.76 -3.28 -7.63
C VAL A 111 -8.75 -1.84 -7.11
N LEU A 112 -8.01 -0.94 -7.75
CA LEU A 112 -8.00 0.47 -7.39
C LEU A 112 -9.37 1.13 -7.59
N LYS A 113 -10.10 0.83 -8.67
CA LYS A 113 -11.49 1.30 -8.86
C LYS A 113 -12.42 0.85 -7.72
N GLU A 114 -12.28 -0.40 -7.28
CA GLU A 114 -13.09 -0.99 -6.21
C GLU A 114 -12.74 -0.43 -4.82
N SER A 115 -11.46 -0.14 -4.56
CA SER A 115 -10.95 0.35 -3.28
C SER A 115 -10.99 1.87 -3.10
N ARG A 116 -11.65 2.60 -4.00
CA ARG A 116 -11.82 4.06 -3.89
C ARG A 116 -12.57 4.46 -2.62
N CYS A 117 -12.31 5.64 -2.11
CA CYS A 117 -13.04 6.20 -0.98
C CYS A 117 -14.55 6.33 -1.31
N PRO A 118 -15.46 5.66 -0.58
CA PRO A 118 -16.86 5.50 -1.00
C PRO A 118 -17.70 6.78 -0.89
N ASN A 119 -17.29 7.73 -0.04
CA ASN A 119 -18.09 8.90 0.31
C ASN A 119 -17.72 10.17 -0.48
N TYR A 120 -17.02 10.01 -1.59
CA TYR A 120 -16.57 11.12 -2.43
C TYR A 120 -17.04 10.95 -3.87
N ALA A 121 -17.49 12.05 -4.48
CA ALA A 121 -17.95 12.05 -5.87
C ALA A 121 -16.80 11.77 -6.85
N GLN A 122 -15.60 12.30 -6.55
CA GLN A 122 -14.40 12.08 -7.34
C GLN A 122 -13.66 10.82 -6.87
N TYR A 123 -12.94 10.20 -7.79
CA TYR A 123 -12.06 9.09 -7.47
C TYR A 123 -10.91 9.56 -6.59
N CYS A 124 -10.79 8.98 -5.41
CA CYS A 124 -9.73 9.28 -4.45
C CYS A 124 -9.46 8.07 -3.56
N TRP A 125 -8.28 8.03 -2.95
CA TRP A 125 -7.82 6.88 -2.16
C TRP A 125 -7.13 7.33 -0.88
N GLY A 126 -7.26 6.50 0.15
CA GLY A 126 -6.71 6.73 1.47
C GLY A 126 -6.17 5.45 2.11
N TYR A 127 -5.88 5.50 3.39
CA TYR A 127 -5.50 4.30 4.13
C TYR A 127 -6.70 3.36 4.35
N PRO A 128 -6.47 2.04 4.35
CA PRO A 128 -7.48 1.03 4.62
C PRO A 128 -7.71 0.81 6.12
N PHE A 129 -7.42 1.79 6.96
CA PHE A 129 -7.61 1.76 8.40
C PHE A 129 -7.66 3.18 9.00
N ASN A 130 -8.21 3.28 10.22
CA ASN A 130 -8.19 4.51 10.98
C ASN A 130 -6.78 4.84 11.47
N TRP A 131 -6.32 6.05 11.25
CA TRP A 131 -4.97 6.49 11.62
C TRP A 131 -5.01 7.59 12.67
N GLU A 132 -4.39 7.35 13.83
CA GLU A 132 -4.30 8.34 14.88
C GLU A 132 -3.19 9.36 14.60
N THR A 133 -3.55 10.65 14.69
CA THR A 133 -2.65 11.78 14.50
C THR A 133 -2.71 12.72 15.72
N ARG A 134 -1.82 13.70 15.78
CA ARG A 134 -1.88 14.77 16.81
C ARG A 134 -3.17 15.58 16.78
N ARG A 135 -3.85 15.63 15.62
CA ARG A 135 -5.10 16.40 15.41
C ARG A 135 -6.36 15.56 15.63
N GLY A 136 -6.20 14.29 15.96
CA GLY A 136 -7.28 13.32 16.11
C GLY A 136 -7.18 12.17 15.11
N THR A 137 -8.22 11.33 15.09
CA THR A 137 -8.29 10.15 14.23
C THR A 137 -8.65 10.54 12.79
N MET A 138 -7.76 10.27 11.86
CA MET A 138 -8.07 10.23 10.44
C MET A 138 -8.79 8.92 10.16
N ARG A 139 -10.02 9.00 9.67
CA ARG A 139 -10.86 7.83 9.42
C ARG A 139 -10.38 7.07 8.18
N GLU A 140 -10.58 5.76 8.20
CA GLU A 140 -10.49 4.92 7.01
C GLU A 140 -11.24 5.54 5.83
N GLY A 141 -10.68 5.46 4.63
CA GLY A 141 -11.26 6.05 3.44
C GLY A 141 -11.19 7.60 3.38
N THR A 142 -10.40 8.26 4.24
CA THR A 142 -10.08 9.67 4.08
C THR A 142 -9.03 9.82 2.97
N PRO A 143 -9.27 10.65 1.93
CA PRO A 143 -8.33 10.82 0.83
C PRO A 143 -6.96 11.33 1.28
N LEU A 144 -5.90 10.75 0.72
CA LEU A 144 -4.53 11.13 1.00
C LEU A 144 -3.86 11.70 -0.25
N ILE A 145 -3.36 12.92 -0.14
CA ILE A 145 -2.60 13.59 -1.19
C ILE A 145 -1.34 12.80 -1.59
N THR A 146 -0.80 12.01 -0.68
CA THR A 146 0.35 11.14 -0.93
C THR A 146 0.01 9.87 -1.71
N THR A 147 -1.26 9.50 -1.84
CA THR A 147 -1.71 8.27 -2.53
C THR A 147 -2.34 8.59 -3.87
N VAL A 148 -3.22 9.59 -3.91
CA VAL A 148 -4.03 9.92 -5.08
C VAL A 148 -3.20 10.17 -6.35
N PRO A 149 -2.09 10.94 -6.35
CA PRO A 149 -1.30 11.16 -7.55
C PRO A 149 -0.72 9.88 -8.16
N TYR A 150 -0.24 8.96 -7.32
CA TYR A 150 0.30 7.68 -7.81
C TYR A 150 -0.76 6.80 -8.46
N VAL A 151 -1.99 6.84 -7.93
CA VAL A 151 -3.09 6.09 -8.55
C VAL A 151 -3.47 6.69 -9.90
N TYR A 152 -3.55 8.02 -10.01
CA TYR A 152 -3.79 8.67 -11.30
C TYR A 152 -2.66 8.39 -12.30
N GLU A 153 -1.41 8.40 -11.86
CA GLU A 153 -0.26 8.04 -12.69
C GLU A 153 -0.38 6.59 -13.21
N ALA A 154 -0.77 5.66 -12.35
CA ALA A 154 -0.97 4.27 -12.76
C ALA A 154 -2.05 4.12 -13.85
N PHE A 155 -3.17 4.81 -13.71
CA PHE A 155 -4.21 4.84 -14.76
C PHE A 155 -3.67 5.45 -16.06
N LEU A 156 -2.96 6.56 -15.98
CA LEU A 156 -2.38 7.22 -17.15
C LEU A 156 -1.39 6.31 -17.89
N GLN A 157 -0.51 5.64 -17.17
CA GLN A 157 0.51 4.77 -17.79
C GLN A 157 -0.11 3.56 -18.48
N VAL A 158 -1.14 2.94 -17.91
CA VAL A 158 -1.85 1.83 -18.57
C VAL A 158 -2.66 2.34 -19.76
N TYR A 159 -3.34 3.48 -19.63
CA TYR A 159 -4.05 4.14 -20.73
C TYR A 159 -3.15 4.42 -21.93
N GLN A 160 -1.90 4.80 -21.71
CA GLN A 160 -0.93 5.07 -22.78
C GLN A 160 -0.53 3.81 -23.56
N ILE A 161 -0.78 2.61 -23.02
CA ILE A 161 -0.48 1.34 -23.69
C ILE A 161 -1.61 0.93 -24.63
N ASP A 162 -2.86 1.08 -24.19
CA ASP A 162 -4.04 0.57 -24.90
C ASP A 162 -4.92 1.64 -25.57
N GLY A 163 -4.56 2.91 -25.39
CA GLY A 163 -5.35 4.03 -25.93
C GLY A 163 -6.68 4.22 -25.22
N GLY A 164 -6.91 3.55 -24.09
CA GLY A 164 -8.10 3.71 -23.26
C GLY A 164 -9.32 2.90 -23.70
N GLU A 165 -9.11 1.78 -24.37
CA GLU A 165 -10.18 0.88 -24.82
C GLU A 165 -10.82 0.03 -23.70
N GLU A 166 -10.41 0.23 -22.40
CA GLU A 166 -11.01 -0.48 -21.25
C GLU A 166 -11.62 0.44 -20.15
#